data_730f8fc853e23604277f3a7bbf643ef7
#
_entry.id   730f8fc853e23604277f3a7bbf643ef7
#
_cell.length_a   1.000
_cell.length_b   1.000
_cell.length_c   1.000
_cell.angle_alpha   90.00
_cell.angle_beta   90.00
_cell.angle_gamma   90.00
#
_symmetry.space_group_name_H-M   'P 1'
#
loop_
_entity.id
_entity.type
_entity.pdbx_description
1 polymer ?
#
loop_
_entity_poly.entity_id
_entity_poly.type
_entity_poly.pdbx_seq_one_letter_code
_entity_poly.pdbx_strand_id
1 'polypeptide(L)'
;MQLKNGCMAVKLMEFVGLCGEVPVSLVLKLPGYYDYNRRLVTKLVQEGYLKERRMKGYRRRIVRSLSLTEAGLGQLQRVSPGQAQRVRAHVLAPENGHGNWKKTLRLHRGAACLLAAMKLNA
;
A
#
# COMPACT_ATOMS: atom_id res chain seq x y z
N MET A 1 -2.61 -16.20 -8.73
CA MET A 1 -3.01 -15.97 -7.32
C MET A 1 -4.49 -15.65 -7.28
N GLN A 2 -5.25 -16.43 -6.53
CA GLN A 2 -6.66 -16.13 -6.31
C GLN A 2 -6.83 -15.28 -5.06
N LEU A 3 -7.47 -14.14 -5.22
CA LEU A 3 -7.76 -13.24 -4.12
C LEU A 3 -9.21 -13.45 -3.68
N LYS A 4 -9.41 -13.54 -2.37
CA LYS A 4 -10.74 -13.65 -1.77
C LYS A 4 -10.99 -12.49 -0.85
N ASN A 5 -12.24 -12.02 -0.80
CA ASN A 5 -12.61 -10.95 0.11
C ASN A 5 -12.28 -11.34 1.56
N GLY A 6 -11.66 -10.43 2.29
CA GLY A 6 -11.27 -10.65 3.68
C GLY A 6 -9.93 -11.33 3.88
N CYS A 7 -9.27 -11.82 2.83
CA CYS A 7 -7.94 -12.40 2.99
C CYS A 7 -6.89 -11.30 3.25
N MET A 8 -5.75 -11.69 3.79
CA MET A 8 -4.71 -10.72 4.17
C MET A 8 -4.18 -9.94 2.97
N ALA A 9 -4.08 -10.60 1.80
CA ALA A 9 -3.63 -9.93 0.58
C ALA A 9 -4.56 -8.77 0.21
N VAL A 10 -5.86 -8.98 0.28
CA VAL A 10 -6.85 -7.95 -0.03
C VAL A 10 -6.78 -6.82 1.00
N LYS A 11 -6.68 -7.14 2.28
CA LYS A 11 -6.54 -6.14 3.34
C LYS A 11 -5.30 -5.27 3.14
N LEU A 12 -4.20 -5.89 2.75
CA LEU A 12 -2.95 -5.19 2.48
C LEU A 12 -3.11 -4.26 1.28
N MET A 13 -3.73 -4.72 0.20
CA MET A 13 -3.99 -3.90 -0.98
C MET A 13 -4.93 -2.73 -0.66
N GLU A 14 -5.96 -2.97 0.14
CA GLU A 14 -6.87 -1.92 0.59
C GLU A 14 -6.11 -0.84 1.38
N PHE A 15 -5.26 -1.25 2.31
CA PHE A 15 -4.48 -0.32 3.11
C PHE A 15 -3.56 0.53 2.24
N VAL A 16 -2.81 -0.11 1.35
CA VAL A 16 -1.90 0.61 0.43
C VAL A 16 -2.70 1.58 -0.44
N GLY A 17 -3.83 1.12 -0.98
CA GLY A 17 -4.67 1.96 -1.84
C GLY A 17 -5.23 3.18 -1.12
N LEU A 18 -5.70 3.01 0.11
CA LEU A 18 -6.27 4.10 0.90
C LEU A 18 -5.22 5.15 1.28
N CYS A 19 -3.98 4.71 1.49
CA CYS A 19 -2.89 5.61 1.85
C CYS A 19 -2.24 6.29 0.65
N GLY A 20 -2.41 5.72 -0.55
CA GLY A 20 -1.73 6.16 -1.77
C GLY A 20 -0.35 5.58 -1.89
N GLU A 21 0.58 5.91 -1.01
CA GLU A 21 1.90 5.29 -0.90
C GLU A 21 2.20 4.98 0.55
N VAL A 22 2.82 3.83 0.80
CA VAL A 22 3.20 3.41 2.15
C VAL A 22 4.65 2.96 2.15
N PRO A 23 5.38 3.18 3.26
CA PRO A 23 6.72 2.63 3.37
C PRO A 23 6.64 1.10 3.50
N VAL A 24 7.57 0.39 2.84
CA VAL A 24 7.61 -1.07 2.88
C VAL A 24 7.67 -1.56 4.33
N SER A 25 8.47 -0.90 5.16
CA SER A 25 8.63 -1.29 6.57
C SER A 25 7.31 -1.23 7.34
N LEU A 26 6.43 -0.29 7.01
CA LEU A 26 5.16 -0.14 7.70
C LEU A 26 4.19 -1.28 7.36
N VAL A 27 4.17 -1.69 6.09
CA VAL A 27 3.32 -2.79 5.64
C VAL A 27 3.66 -4.08 6.38
N LEU A 28 4.93 -4.29 6.68
CA LEU A 28 5.38 -5.48 7.40
C LEU A 28 4.90 -5.50 8.85
N LYS A 29 4.46 -4.36 9.39
CA LYS A 29 3.93 -4.24 10.74
C LYS A 29 2.42 -4.43 10.83
N LEU A 30 1.75 -4.69 9.71
CA LEU A 30 0.32 -5.01 9.73
C LEU A 30 0.07 -6.29 10.53
N PRO A 31 -1.16 -6.48 11.05
CA PRO A 31 -1.48 -7.70 11.80
C PRO A 31 -1.12 -8.95 11.02
N GLY A 32 -0.50 -9.91 11.71
CA GLY A 32 -0.02 -11.14 11.12
C GLY A 32 1.47 -11.36 11.40
N TYR A 33 1.98 -12.45 10.87
CA TYR A 33 3.40 -12.77 11.02
C TYR A 33 4.24 -11.96 10.04
N TYR A 34 5.33 -11.41 10.52
CA TYR A 34 6.26 -10.59 9.73
C TYR A 34 6.71 -11.32 8.46
N ASP A 35 7.16 -12.56 8.58
CA ASP A 35 7.64 -13.33 7.42
C ASP A 35 6.55 -13.62 6.41
N TYR A 36 5.34 -13.87 6.88
CA TYR A 36 4.19 -14.06 6.02
C TYR A 36 3.87 -12.78 5.25
N ASN A 37 3.82 -11.65 5.95
CA ASN A 37 3.55 -10.36 5.33
C ASN A 37 4.61 -10.01 4.29
N ARG A 38 5.87 -10.27 4.60
CA ARG A 38 6.98 -10.02 3.67
C ARG A 38 6.84 -10.83 2.39
N ARG A 39 6.54 -12.12 2.53
CA ARG A 39 6.33 -12.99 1.36
C ARG A 39 5.12 -12.56 0.56
N LEU A 40 4.08 -12.11 1.22
CA LEU A 40 2.87 -11.65 0.58
C LEU A 40 3.12 -10.37 -0.23
N VAL A 41 3.86 -9.42 0.33
CA VAL A 41 4.26 -8.21 -0.39
C VAL A 41 5.06 -8.58 -1.64
N THR A 42 6.06 -9.45 -1.51
CA THR A 42 6.87 -9.89 -2.64
C THR A 42 6.00 -10.50 -3.73
N LYS A 43 5.05 -11.36 -3.34
CA LYS A 43 4.17 -12.02 -4.28
C LYS A 43 3.25 -11.03 -4.99
N LEU A 44 2.69 -10.07 -4.27
CA LEU A 44 1.82 -9.05 -4.86
C LEU A 44 2.58 -8.14 -5.84
N VAL A 45 3.84 -7.84 -5.54
CA VAL A 45 4.69 -7.10 -6.47
C VAL A 45 4.99 -7.93 -7.73
N GLN A 46 5.29 -9.22 -7.56
CA GLN A 46 5.52 -10.13 -8.69
C GLN A 46 4.30 -10.28 -9.58
N GLU A 47 3.10 -10.33 -8.98
CA GLU A 47 1.85 -10.41 -9.74
C GLU A 47 1.46 -9.10 -10.41
N GLY A 48 2.16 -8.02 -10.11
CA GLY A 48 1.90 -6.72 -10.68
C GLY A 48 0.78 -5.93 -10.01
N TYR A 49 0.30 -6.37 -8.84
CA TYR A 49 -0.77 -5.69 -8.12
C TYR A 49 -0.26 -4.55 -7.24
N LEU A 50 0.98 -4.63 -6.80
CA LEU A 50 1.68 -3.56 -6.08
C LEU A 50 2.94 -3.19 -6.84
N LYS A 51 3.33 -1.93 -6.72
CA LYS A 51 4.57 -1.42 -7.30
C LYS A 51 5.47 -0.91 -6.19
N GLU A 52 6.71 -1.40 -6.15
CA GLU A 52 7.73 -0.88 -5.27
C GLU A 52 8.52 0.19 -5.99
N ARG A 53 8.68 1.32 -5.34
CA ARG A 53 9.46 2.44 -5.86
C ARG A 53 10.55 2.78 -4.86
N ARG A 54 11.76 2.97 -5.37
CA ARG A 54 12.91 3.39 -4.58
C ARG A 54 13.31 4.80 -5.02
N MET A 55 13.55 5.67 -4.05
CA MET A 55 14.00 7.02 -4.34
C MET A 55 15.01 7.46 -3.31
N LYS A 56 15.90 8.38 -3.71
CA LYS A 56 16.84 8.99 -2.78
C LYS A 56 16.10 10.08 -2.00
N GLY A 57 16.12 9.95 -0.70
CA GLY A 57 15.60 10.97 0.20
C GLY A 57 16.72 11.86 0.76
N TYR A 58 16.40 12.54 1.85
CA TYR A 58 17.34 13.41 2.54
C TYR A 58 18.55 12.62 3.04
N ARG A 59 19.75 13.19 2.89
CA ARG A 59 21.04 12.58 3.31
C ARG A 59 21.30 11.22 2.66
N ARG A 60 20.92 11.06 1.38
CA ARG A 60 21.14 9.84 0.59
C ARG A 60 20.45 8.60 1.14
N ARG A 61 19.48 8.76 2.03
CA ARG A 61 18.68 7.63 2.49
C ARG A 61 17.79 7.14 1.35
N ILE A 62 17.72 5.83 1.19
CA ILE A 62 16.83 5.23 0.21
C ILE A 62 15.45 5.09 0.84
N VAL A 63 14.46 5.71 0.20
CA VAL A 63 13.06 5.57 0.59
C VAL A 63 12.44 4.50 -0.30
N ARG A 64 11.94 3.44 0.32
CA ARG A 64 11.24 2.35 -0.36
C ARG A 64 9.74 2.50 -0.11
N SER A 65 8.99 2.55 -1.18
CA SER A 65 7.56 2.87 -1.13
C SER A 65 6.76 1.87 -1.95
N LEU A 66 5.57 1.51 -1.45
CA LEU A 66 4.62 0.66 -2.16
C LEU A 66 3.42 1.49 -2.55
N SER A 67 2.92 1.25 -3.76
CA SER A 67 1.67 1.83 -4.25
C SER A 67 0.84 0.77 -4.96
N LEU A 68 -0.47 0.99 -5.01
CA LEU A 68 -1.38 0.08 -5.71
C LEU A 68 -1.34 0.40 -7.19
N THR A 69 -1.21 -0.65 -8.01
CA THR A 69 -1.24 -0.51 -9.46
C THR A 69 -2.68 -0.51 -9.98
N GLU A 70 -2.84 -0.18 -11.26
CA GLU A 70 -4.13 -0.31 -11.94
C GLU A 70 -4.63 -1.76 -11.93
N ALA A 71 -3.73 -2.71 -12.15
CA ALA A 71 -4.06 -4.13 -12.08
C ALA A 71 -4.50 -4.52 -10.66
N GLY A 72 -3.84 -3.99 -9.63
CA GLY A 72 -4.21 -4.21 -8.24
C GLY A 72 -5.58 -3.64 -7.93
N LEU A 73 -5.85 -2.43 -8.39
CA LEU A 73 -7.15 -1.80 -8.22
C LEU A 73 -8.26 -2.61 -8.92
N GLY A 74 -7.98 -3.14 -10.11
CA GLY A 74 -8.92 -4.01 -10.82
C GLY A 74 -9.24 -5.27 -10.05
N GLN A 75 -8.25 -5.91 -9.45
CA GLN A 75 -8.47 -7.07 -8.60
C GLN A 75 -9.27 -6.72 -7.35
N LEU A 76 -8.96 -5.59 -6.74
CA LEU A 76 -9.69 -5.12 -5.57
C LEU A 76 -11.16 -4.87 -5.92
N GLN A 77 -11.43 -4.28 -7.09
CA GLN A 77 -12.79 -4.04 -7.56
C GLN A 77 -13.55 -5.34 -7.78
N ARG A 78 -12.89 -6.37 -8.28
CA ARG A 78 -13.51 -7.69 -8.47
C ARG A 78 -13.88 -8.34 -7.14
N VAL A 79 -13.01 -8.22 -6.13
CA VAL A 79 -13.16 -8.94 -4.86
C VAL A 79 -13.93 -8.12 -3.84
N SER A 80 -13.76 -6.81 -3.83
CA SER A 80 -14.35 -5.91 -2.85
C SER A 80 -14.69 -4.56 -3.49
N PRO A 81 -15.81 -4.49 -4.25
CA PRO A 81 -16.15 -3.28 -5.02
C PRO A 81 -16.30 -2.03 -4.15
N GLY A 82 -16.84 -2.18 -2.94
CA GLY A 82 -17.03 -1.04 -2.02
C GLY A 82 -15.70 -0.43 -1.61
N GLN A 83 -14.71 -1.24 -1.29
CA GLN A 83 -13.38 -0.77 -0.93
C GLN A 83 -12.65 -0.19 -2.13
N ALA A 84 -12.81 -0.79 -3.30
CA ALA A 84 -12.23 -0.26 -4.53
C ALA A 84 -12.74 1.16 -4.81
N GLN A 85 -14.02 1.40 -4.58
CA GLN A 85 -14.60 2.73 -4.75
C GLN A 85 -13.99 3.74 -3.77
N ARG A 86 -13.79 3.34 -2.51
CA ARG A 86 -13.13 4.19 -1.51
C ARG A 86 -11.69 4.50 -1.93
N VAL A 87 -10.96 3.49 -2.39
CA VAL A 87 -9.59 3.66 -2.86
C VAL A 87 -9.56 4.66 -4.03
N ARG A 88 -10.47 4.53 -4.99
CA ARG A 88 -10.53 5.46 -6.14
C ARG A 88 -10.76 6.90 -5.70
N ALA A 89 -11.58 7.11 -4.68
CA ALA A 89 -11.85 8.45 -4.17
C ALA A 89 -10.62 9.09 -3.52
N HIS A 90 -9.67 8.27 -3.06
CA HIS A 90 -8.45 8.73 -2.39
C HIS A 90 -7.19 8.55 -3.22
N VAL A 91 -7.27 7.86 -4.37
CA VAL A 91 -6.10 7.66 -5.23
C VAL A 91 -5.71 9.02 -5.81
N LEU A 92 -4.48 9.41 -5.53
CA LEU A 92 -3.89 10.57 -6.16
C LEU A 92 -3.71 10.30 -7.64
N ALA A 93 -3.92 11.32 -8.47
CA ALA A 93 -3.58 11.22 -9.88
C ALA A 93 -2.13 10.71 -9.99
N PRO A 94 -1.84 9.82 -10.96
CA PRO A 94 -0.49 9.21 -11.04
C PRO A 94 0.65 10.22 -11.02
N GLU A 95 0.45 11.38 -11.60
CA GLU A 95 1.44 12.44 -11.62
C GLU A 95 1.62 13.13 -10.26
N ASN A 96 0.70 12.97 -9.34
CA ASN A 96 0.74 13.65 -8.04
C ASN A 96 1.53 12.87 -6.98
N GLY A 97 1.70 11.56 -7.19
CA GLY A 97 2.42 10.71 -6.24
C GLY A 97 3.87 10.46 -6.61
N HIS A 98 4.31 10.91 -7.78
CA HIS A 98 5.55 10.41 -8.38
C HIS A 98 6.58 11.46 -8.56
N GLY A 99 7.26 11.99 -7.88
CA GLY A 99 8.31 12.89 -8.29
C GLY A 99 9.06 13.55 -7.18
N ASN A 100 8.54 13.48 -5.98
CA ASN A 100 9.15 14.23 -4.90
C ASN A 100 9.14 13.38 -3.64
N TRP A 101 10.35 13.14 -3.11
CA TRP A 101 10.49 12.38 -1.87
C TRP A 101 9.77 13.05 -0.69
N LYS A 102 9.59 14.37 -0.71
CA LYS A 102 8.84 15.09 0.34
C LYS A 102 7.35 14.71 0.32
N LYS A 103 6.75 14.61 -0.86
CA LYS A 103 5.38 14.14 -1.00
C LYS A 103 5.23 12.70 -0.54
N THR A 104 6.17 11.85 -0.93
CA THR A 104 6.19 10.44 -0.51
C THR A 104 6.28 10.32 1.01
N LEU A 105 7.16 11.09 1.66
CA LEU A 105 7.27 11.07 3.12
C LEU A 105 5.99 11.57 3.79
N ARG A 106 5.29 12.51 3.19
CA ARG A 106 4.02 13.00 3.70
C ARG A 106 2.96 11.91 3.66
N LEU A 107 2.89 11.17 2.56
CA LEU A 107 1.99 10.02 2.45
C LEU A 107 2.37 8.91 3.44
N HIS A 108 3.66 8.67 3.63
CA HIS A 108 4.13 7.69 4.60
C HIS A 108 3.70 8.05 6.03
N ARG A 109 3.74 9.33 6.39
CA ARG A 109 3.28 9.79 7.71
C ARG A 109 1.77 9.59 7.86
N GLY A 110 1.01 9.87 6.81
CA GLY A 110 -0.42 9.59 6.80
C GLY A 110 -0.73 8.12 6.98
N ALA A 111 0.03 7.26 6.32
CA ALA A 111 -0.10 5.81 6.47
C ALA A 111 0.21 5.35 7.89
N ALA A 112 1.24 5.89 8.51
CA ALA A 112 1.58 5.57 9.90
C ALA A 112 0.46 5.98 10.87
N CYS A 113 -0.13 7.15 10.65
CA CYS A 113 -1.26 7.60 11.45
C CYS A 113 -2.48 6.69 11.28
N LEU A 114 -2.79 6.28 10.06
CA LEU A 114 -3.90 5.38 9.79
C LEU A 114 -3.68 4.02 10.47
N LEU A 115 -2.47 3.47 10.38
CA LEU A 115 -2.16 2.20 11.02
C LEU A 115 -2.30 2.30 12.54
N ALA A 116 -1.83 3.39 13.15
CA ALA A 116 -1.97 3.62 14.58
C ALA A 116 -3.45 3.69 14.98
N ALA A 117 -4.28 4.39 14.19
CA ALA A 117 -5.72 4.47 14.44
C ALA A 117 -6.38 3.10 14.35
N MET A 118 -6.00 2.30 13.35
CA MET A 118 -6.52 0.94 13.20
C MET A 118 -6.17 0.05 14.39
N LYS A 119 -4.95 0.16 14.91
CA LYS A 119 -4.51 -0.62 16.08
C LYS A 119 -5.25 -0.22 17.35
N LEU A 120 -5.56 1.06 17.51
CA LEU A 120 -6.31 1.55 18.67
C LEU A 120 -7.77 1.10 18.64
N ASN A 121 -8.32 0.88 17.46
CA ASN A 121 -9.72 0.47 17.27
C ASN A 121 -9.89 -1.03 17.10
N ALA A 122 -8.82 -1.78 17.16
CA ALA A 122 -8.85 -3.23 16.97
C ALA A 122 -9.28 -3.97 18.23
#